data_6cfdae43c351443a9737314c6a5313f4
#
_entry.id   6cfdae43c351443a9737314c6a5313f4
#
_cell.length_a   1.000
_cell.length_b   1.000
_cell.length_c   1.000
_cell.angle_alpha   90.00
_cell.angle_beta   90.00
_cell.angle_gamma   90.00
#
_symmetry.space_group_name_H-M   'P 1'
#
loop_
_entity.id
_entity.type
_entity.pdbx_description
1 polymer ?
#
loop_
_entity_poly.entity_id
_entity_poly.type
_entity_poly.pdbx_seq_one_letter_code
_entity_poly.pdbx_strand_id
1 'polypeptide(L)'
;MNRAYPYAQTGDDKVREQVDTLFKVLHAVNFNTSVQALMLLFQVMNSQQMVSDRYYAVLYRKMLDLGLMLCSKQAMFLNLVYKSLKADIVLRRVKAFVNRLLQVTCEQMPPFICGALYLVSEILKAKPGLRSQLDDHLVYFTTAF
;
A
#
# COMPACT_ATOMS: atom_id res chain seq x y z
N MET A 1 -35.88 23.47 -0.81
CA MET A 1 -34.43 23.31 -0.92
C MET A 1 -33.81 22.39 0.14
N ASN A 2 -34.46 22.01 1.21
CA ASN A 2 -33.91 21.17 2.27
C ASN A 2 -34.03 19.64 2.05
N ARG A 3 -34.60 19.17 0.94
CA ARG A 3 -34.84 17.76 0.67
C ARG A 3 -33.66 17.02 0.03
N ALA A 4 -32.65 17.71 -0.51
CA ALA A 4 -31.46 17.10 -1.12
C ALA A 4 -30.36 16.78 -0.10
N TYR A 5 -30.32 17.48 1.03
CA TYR A 5 -29.30 17.30 2.08
C TYR A 5 -29.32 15.93 2.77
N PRO A 6 -30.48 15.35 3.15
CA PRO A 6 -30.50 14.02 3.79
C PRO A 6 -30.04 12.88 2.88
N TYR A 7 -30.21 13.00 1.57
CA TYR A 7 -29.80 11.99 0.60
C TYR A 7 -28.29 11.96 0.37
N ALA A 8 -27.64 13.12 0.35
CA ALA A 8 -26.18 13.21 0.25
C ALA A 8 -25.49 12.68 1.52
N GLN A 9 -26.03 13.01 2.68
CA GLN A 9 -25.52 12.49 3.97
C GLN A 9 -25.69 10.97 4.11
N THR A 10 -26.80 10.42 3.69
CA THR A 10 -27.02 8.96 3.74
C THR A 10 -26.14 8.21 2.76
N GLY A 11 -25.75 8.80 1.63
CA GLY A 11 -24.79 8.22 0.69
C GLY A 11 -23.40 8.17 1.28
N ASP A 12 -22.92 9.26 1.85
CA ASP A 12 -21.62 9.34 2.50
C ASP A 12 -21.53 8.46 3.74
N ASP A 13 -22.58 8.36 4.53
CA ASP A 13 -22.63 7.51 5.71
C ASP A 13 -22.56 6.02 5.34
N LYS A 14 -23.24 5.59 4.27
CA LYS A 14 -23.15 4.22 3.76
C LYS A 14 -21.75 3.89 3.25
N VAL A 15 -21.10 4.80 2.55
CA VAL A 15 -19.73 4.62 2.07
C VAL A 15 -18.76 4.51 3.26
N ARG A 16 -18.93 5.35 4.28
CA ARG A 16 -18.13 5.27 5.52
C ARG A 16 -18.31 3.93 6.22
N GLU A 17 -19.53 3.47 6.36
CA GLU A 17 -19.84 2.18 6.98
C GLU A 17 -19.22 1.02 6.21
N GLN A 18 -19.29 1.04 4.88
CA GLN A 18 -18.65 0.05 4.02
C GLN A 18 -17.12 0.08 4.16
N VAL A 19 -16.52 1.25 4.19
CA VAL A 19 -15.08 1.44 4.40
C VAL A 19 -14.67 0.91 5.76
N ASP A 20 -15.41 1.23 6.83
CA ASP A 20 -15.13 0.72 8.16
C ASP A 20 -15.26 -0.81 8.25
N THR A 21 -16.22 -1.38 7.54
CA THR A 21 -16.38 -2.84 7.44
C THR A 21 -15.18 -3.47 6.74
N LEU A 22 -14.69 -2.89 5.64
CA LEU A 22 -13.48 -3.36 4.95
C LEU A 22 -12.25 -3.31 5.85
N PHE A 23 -12.08 -2.24 6.64
CA PHE A 23 -10.99 -2.16 7.61
C PHE A 23 -11.09 -3.21 8.73
N LYS A 24 -12.28 -3.51 9.20
CA LYS A 24 -12.50 -4.60 10.17
C LYS A 24 -12.15 -5.97 9.59
N VAL A 25 -12.55 -6.21 8.36
CA VAL A 25 -12.24 -7.46 7.63
C VAL A 25 -10.74 -7.66 7.49
N LEU A 26 -9.96 -6.60 7.28
CA LEU A 26 -8.50 -6.67 7.16
C LEU A 26 -7.80 -7.24 8.40
N HIS A 27 -8.40 -7.11 9.58
CA HIS A 27 -7.83 -7.62 10.82
C HIS A 27 -8.23 -9.08 11.12
N ALA A 28 -9.28 -9.58 10.52
CA ALA A 28 -9.94 -10.84 10.89
C ALA A 28 -9.70 -12.00 9.91
N VAL A 29 -9.11 -11.76 8.73
CA VAL A 29 -9.03 -12.75 7.64
C VAL A 29 -7.61 -13.08 7.23
N ASN A 30 -7.47 -14.14 6.43
CA ASN A 30 -6.18 -14.54 5.89
C ASN A 30 -5.59 -13.47 4.95
N PHE A 31 -4.29 -13.57 4.69
CA PHE A 31 -3.55 -12.58 3.91
C PHE A 31 -4.11 -12.39 2.49
N ASN A 32 -4.49 -13.46 1.81
CA ASN A 32 -5.02 -13.39 0.44
C ASN A 32 -6.32 -12.56 0.36
N THR A 33 -7.22 -12.74 1.32
CA THR A 33 -8.46 -11.96 1.42
C THR A 33 -8.18 -10.52 1.79
N SER A 34 -7.20 -10.29 2.67
CA SER A 34 -6.74 -8.94 3.03
C SER A 34 -6.23 -8.17 1.81
N VAL A 35 -5.48 -8.79 0.92
CA VAL A 35 -5.00 -8.15 -0.33
C VAL A 35 -6.17 -7.68 -1.19
N GLN A 36 -7.19 -8.50 -1.34
CA GLN A 36 -8.39 -8.13 -2.10
C GLN A 36 -9.14 -6.95 -1.46
N ALA A 37 -9.30 -6.97 -0.14
CA ALA A 37 -9.92 -5.87 0.59
C ALA A 37 -9.12 -4.56 0.46
N LEU A 38 -7.79 -4.64 0.51
CA LEU A 38 -6.90 -3.49 0.27
C LEU A 38 -7.04 -2.93 -1.15
N MET A 39 -7.21 -3.79 -2.16
CA MET A 39 -7.45 -3.34 -3.53
C MET A 39 -8.75 -2.54 -3.65
N LEU A 40 -9.80 -2.98 -2.99
CA LEU A 40 -11.07 -2.25 -2.95
C LEU A 40 -10.92 -0.91 -2.23
N LEU A 41 -10.23 -0.89 -1.10
CA LEU A 41 -9.94 0.34 -0.36
C LEU A 41 -9.12 1.34 -1.17
N PHE A 42 -8.17 0.85 -1.97
CA PHE A 42 -7.39 1.70 -2.86
C PHE A 42 -8.27 2.40 -3.90
N GLN A 43 -9.24 1.70 -4.46
CA GLN A 43 -10.20 2.29 -5.40
C GLN A 43 -11.05 3.38 -4.74
N VAL A 44 -11.51 3.13 -3.50
CA VAL A 44 -12.28 4.11 -2.74
C VAL A 44 -11.42 5.32 -2.34
N MET A 45 -10.17 5.08 -1.94
CA MET A 45 -9.23 6.13 -1.54
C MET A 45 -9.01 7.16 -2.65
N ASN A 46 -8.96 6.72 -3.90
CA ASN A 46 -8.80 7.62 -5.05
C ASN A 46 -9.96 8.62 -5.21
N SER A 47 -11.12 8.27 -4.67
CA SER A 47 -12.30 9.14 -4.68
C SER A 47 -12.49 9.96 -3.39
N GLN A 48 -11.84 9.54 -2.28
CA GLN A 48 -12.01 10.18 -0.96
C GLN A 48 -10.69 10.28 -0.21
N GLN A 49 -10.15 11.48 -0.07
CA GLN A 49 -8.87 11.73 0.61
C GLN A 49 -8.83 11.32 2.10
N MET A 50 -9.96 11.31 2.78
CA MET A 50 -10.03 11.00 4.22
C MET A 50 -9.63 9.55 4.57
N VAL A 51 -9.64 8.65 3.59
CA VAL A 51 -9.31 7.23 3.78
C VAL A 51 -7.81 6.97 3.65
N SER A 52 -7.07 7.92 3.07
CA SER A 52 -5.70 7.69 2.62
C SER A 52 -4.73 7.35 3.75
N ASP A 53 -4.70 8.09 4.85
CA ASP A 53 -3.75 7.85 5.95
C ASP A 53 -3.99 6.50 6.62
N ARG A 54 -5.24 6.17 6.85
CA ARG A 54 -5.65 4.88 7.44
C ARG A 54 -5.31 3.71 6.51
N TYR A 55 -5.52 3.89 5.21
CA TYR A 55 -5.16 2.90 4.19
C TYR A 55 -3.65 2.62 4.19
N TYR A 56 -2.82 3.65 4.12
CA TYR A 56 -1.37 3.47 4.11
C TYR A 56 -0.84 2.86 5.41
N ALA A 57 -1.42 3.19 6.56
CA ALA A 57 -1.06 2.59 7.83
C ALA A 57 -1.33 1.07 7.84
N VAL A 58 -2.47 0.63 7.32
CA VAL A 58 -2.81 -0.79 7.23
C VAL A 58 -1.94 -1.50 6.19
N LEU A 59 -1.70 -0.90 5.03
CA LEU A 59 -0.82 -1.44 3.99
C LEU A 59 0.60 -1.66 4.54
N TYR A 60 1.13 -0.70 5.29
CA TYR A 60 2.44 -0.81 5.94
C TYR A 60 2.51 -1.99 6.90
N ARG A 61 1.49 -2.16 7.74
CA ARG A 61 1.40 -3.30 8.66
C ARG A 61 1.34 -4.64 7.93
N LYS A 62 0.66 -4.71 6.80
CA LYS A 62 0.55 -5.93 6.00
C LYS A 62 1.88 -6.36 5.38
N MET A 63 2.81 -5.45 5.13
CA MET A 63 4.17 -5.82 4.71
C MET A 63 4.93 -6.59 5.79
N LEU A 64 4.55 -6.43 7.06
CA LEU A 64 5.16 -7.13 8.20
C LEU A 64 4.46 -8.45 8.54
N ASP A 65 3.37 -8.78 7.85
CA ASP A 65 2.60 -9.99 8.13
C ASP A 65 3.36 -11.22 7.64
N LEU A 66 3.52 -12.20 8.53
CA LEU A 66 4.11 -13.50 8.20
C LEU A 66 3.34 -14.24 7.10
N GLY A 67 2.06 -13.97 6.94
CA GLY A 67 1.23 -14.48 5.87
C GLY A 67 1.71 -14.12 4.48
N LEU A 68 2.52 -13.05 4.34
CA LEU A 68 3.11 -12.66 3.07
C LEU A 68 4.02 -13.75 2.49
N MET A 69 4.80 -14.44 3.33
CA MET A 69 5.69 -15.53 2.91
C MET A 69 4.93 -16.72 2.34
N LEU A 70 3.75 -17.00 2.89
CA LEU A 70 2.91 -18.14 2.52
C LEU A 70 1.81 -17.78 1.50
N CYS A 71 1.75 -16.51 1.10
CA CYS A 71 0.70 -16.00 0.22
C CYS A 71 0.93 -16.44 -1.23
N SER A 72 -0.12 -16.95 -1.87
CA SER A 72 -0.12 -17.24 -3.30
C SER A 72 -0.28 -15.97 -4.17
N LYS A 73 -0.63 -14.83 -3.57
CA LYS A 73 -0.93 -13.57 -4.25
C LYS A 73 0.15 -12.50 -4.02
N GLN A 74 1.40 -12.92 -3.87
CA GLN A 74 2.52 -11.99 -3.65
C GLN A 74 2.67 -10.96 -4.79
N ALA A 75 2.52 -11.39 -6.04
CA ALA A 75 2.59 -10.49 -7.19
C ALA A 75 1.49 -9.43 -7.17
N MET A 76 0.27 -9.80 -6.78
CA MET A 76 -0.84 -8.85 -6.62
C MET A 76 -0.56 -7.85 -5.50
N PHE A 77 0.00 -8.32 -4.38
CA PHE A 77 0.37 -7.46 -3.27
C PHE A 77 1.45 -6.46 -3.66
N LEU A 78 2.52 -6.91 -4.33
CA LEU A 78 3.57 -6.01 -4.82
C LEU A 78 3.03 -4.99 -5.83
N ASN A 79 2.15 -5.39 -6.71
CA ASN A 79 1.51 -4.48 -7.67
C ASN A 79 0.64 -3.44 -6.94
N LEU A 80 -0.07 -3.84 -5.91
CA LEU A 80 -0.85 -2.93 -5.07
C LEU A 80 0.05 -1.91 -4.34
N VAL A 81 1.15 -2.37 -3.75
CA VAL A 81 2.15 -1.50 -3.11
C VAL A 81 2.72 -0.51 -4.14
N TYR A 82 3.07 -0.96 -5.31
CA TYR A 82 3.56 -0.09 -6.40
C TYR A 82 2.57 1.02 -6.74
N LYS A 83 1.32 0.65 -7.01
CA LYS A 83 0.27 1.62 -7.33
C LYS A 83 0.03 2.61 -6.20
N SER A 84 0.03 2.12 -4.98
CA SER A 84 -0.17 2.94 -3.78
C SER A 84 0.96 3.94 -3.58
N LEU A 85 2.21 3.52 -3.73
CA LEU A 85 3.37 4.39 -3.59
C LEU A 85 3.47 5.40 -4.74
N LYS A 86 3.11 5.00 -5.95
CA LYS A 86 3.06 5.90 -7.11
C LYS A 86 2.02 7.01 -6.93
N ALA A 87 0.88 6.69 -6.33
CA ALA A 87 -0.20 7.63 -6.06
C ALA A 87 0.06 8.52 -4.83
N ASP A 88 0.97 8.13 -3.94
CA ASP A 88 1.23 8.85 -2.70
C ASP A 88 2.02 10.14 -2.96
N ILE A 89 1.52 11.26 -2.45
CA ILE A 89 2.17 12.56 -2.55
C ILE A 89 3.15 12.84 -1.40
N VAL A 90 3.12 12.03 -0.33
CA VAL A 90 3.96 12.20 0.86
C VAL A 90 5.25 11.41 0.69
N LEU A 91 6.33 12.07 0.28
CA LEU A 91 7.64 11.42 0.04
C LEU A 91 8.20 10.72 1.27
N ARG A 92 8.02 11.27 2.46
CA ARG A 92 8.47 10.65 3.72
C ARG A 92 7.82 9.29 3.94
N ARG A 93 6.56 9.17 3.63
CA ARG A 93 5.81 7.90 3.73
C ARG A 93 6.29 6.90 2.69
N VAL A 94 6.49 7.33 1.45
CA VAL A 94 7.05 6.49 0.38
C VAL A 94 8.44 5.97 0.78
N LYS A 95 9.30 6.82 1.34
CA LYS A 95 10.62 6.43 1.87
C LYS A 95 10.48 5.32 2.92
N ALA A 96 9.58 5.47 3.88
CA ALA A 96 9.36 4.47 4.93
C ALA A 96 8.92 3.12 4.35
N PHE A 97 8.04 3.12 3.35
CA PHE A 97 7.61 1.92 2.65
C PHE A 97 8.75 1.23 1.90
N VAL A 98 9.56 2.00 1.18
CA VAL A 98 10.71 1.46 0.44
C VAL A 98 11.71 0.83 1.40
N ASN A 99 12.07 1.50 2.49
CA ASN A 99 12.97 0.97 3.48
C ASN A 99 12.45 -0.33 4.09
N ARG A 100 11.16 -0.37 4.44
CA ARG A 100 10.56 -1.57 5.01
C ARG A 100 10.48 -2.71 4.01
N LEU A 101 10.13 -2.42 2.77
CA LEU A 101 10.07 -3.42 1.72
C LEU A 101 11.44 -4.09 1.50
N LEU A 102 12.51 -3.31 1.48
CA LEU A 102 13.87 -3.83 1.36
C LEU A 102 14.28 -4.69 2.56
N GLN A 103 13.87 -4.33 3.78
CA GLN A 103 14.09 -5.15 4.97
C GLN A 103 13.35 -6.49 4.88
N VAL A 104 12.11 -6.47 4.45
CA VAL A 104 11.27 -7.67 4.31
C VAL A 104 11.82 -8.62 3.24
N THR A 105 12.42 -8.10 2.16
CA THR A 105 12.99 -8.96 1.10
C THR A 105 14.09 -9.89 1.59
N CYS A 106 14.80 -9.54 2.66
CA CYS A 106 15.87 -10.40 3.21
C CYS A 106 15.35 -11.76 3.69
N GLU A 107 14.07 -11.87 4.00
CA GLU A 107 13.43 -13.08 4.53
C GLU A 107 12.55 -13.79 3.49
N GLN A 108 12.53 -13.31 2.25
CA GLN A 108 11.63 -13.80 1.21
C GLN A 108 12.34 -14.67 0.19
N MET A 109 11.55 -15.41 -0.59
CA MET A 109 12.03 -16.25 -1.69
C MET A 109 12.47 -15.39 -2.89
N PRO A 110 13.39 -15.90 -3.75
CA PRO A 110 13.95 -15.13 -4.87
C PRO A 110 12.94 -14.43 -5.79
N PRO A 111 11.81 -15.05 -6.18
CA PRO A 111 10.83 -14.35 -7.02
C PRO A 111 10.26 -13.07 -6.39
N PHE A 112 10.01 -13.08 -5.09
CA PHE A 112 9.56 -11.91 -4.36
C PHE A 112 10.65 -10.83 -4.30
N ILE A 113 11.89 -11.24 -4.03
CA ILE A 113 13.04 -10.33 -4.00
C ILE A 113 13.19 -9.59 -5.31
N CYS A 114 13.16 -10.30 -6.43
CA CYS A 114 13.24 -9.71 -7.77
C CYS A 114 12.10 -8.73 -8.03
N GLY A 115 10.87 -9.11 -7.69
CA GLY A 115 9.70 -8.25 -7.86
C GLY A 115 9.77 -6.99 -6.99
N ALA A 116 10.21 -7.10 -5.76
CA ALA A 116 10.37 -5.99 -4.83
C ALA A 116 11.46 -5.01 -5.29
N LEU A 117 12.62 -5.52 -5.73
CA LEU A 117 13.70 -4.67 -6.24
C LEU A 117 13.30 -3.93 -7.52
N TYR A 118 12.59 -4.61 -8.41
CA TYR A 118 12.03 -3.99 -9.61
C TYR A 118 11.04 -2.87 -9.24
N LEU A 119 10.15 -3.13 -8.29
CA LEU A 119 9.19 -2.15 -7.78
C LEU A 119 9.91 -0.91 -7.23
N VAL A 120 10.92 -1.09 -6.40
CA VAL A 120 11.71 0.02 -5.83
C VAL A 120 12.38 0.82 -6.94
N SER A 121 12.97 0.16 -7.92
CA SER A 121 13.56 0.80 -9.09
C SER A 121 12.56 1.69 -9.84
N GLU A 122 11.36 1.20 -10.09
CA GLU A 122 10.31 1.95 -10.78
C GLU A 122 9.79 3.15 -9.95
N ILE A 123 9.67 2.99 -8.63
CA ILE A 123 9.28 4.08 -7.72
C ILE A 123 10.35 5.17 -7.69
N LEU A 124 11.62 4.82 -7.69
CA LEU A 124 12.72 5.80 -7.76
C LEU A 124 12.70 6.59 -9.06
N LYS A 125 12.33 5.98 -10.17
CA LYS A 125 12.15 6.66 -11.45
C LYS A 125 10.94 7.61 -11.43
N ALA A 126 9.83 7.16 -10.83
CA ALA A 126 8.59 7.94 -10.75
C ALA A 126 8.70 9.12 -9.77
N LYS A 127 9.55 9.02 -8.77
CA LYS A 127 9.72 10.02 -7.70
C LYS A 127 11.22 10.38 -7.52
N PRO A 128 11.76 11.27 -8.37
CA PRO A 128 13.21 11.60 -8.34
C PRO A 128 13.70 12.17 -7.01
N GLY A 129 12.85 12.92 -6.28
CA GLY A 129 13.17 13.47 -4.98
C GLY A 129 13.40 12.44 -3.88
N LEU A 130 12.91 11.22 -4.06
CA LEU A 130 13.09 10.13 -3.10
C LEU A 130 14.55 9.66 -3.02
N ARG A 131 15.28 9.69 -4.12
CA ARG A 131 16.66 9.22 -4.21
C ARG A 131 17.61 9.96 -3.28
N SER A 132 17.39 11.26 -3.09
CA SER A 132 18.19 12.10 -2.18
C SER A 132 17.87 11.87 -0.70
N GLN A 133 16.74 11.23 -0.39
CA GLN A 133 16.30 10.98 0.97
C GLN A 133 16.57 9.54 1.45
N LEU A 134 16.99 8.65 0.57
CA LEU A 134 17.38 7.29 0.93
C LEU A 134 18.80 7.28 1.48
N ASP A 135 19.04 6.42 2.48
CA ASP A 135 20.38 6.19 2.99
C ASP A 135 21.27 5.61 1.89
N ASP A 136 22.54 6.02 1.87
CA ASP A 136 23.50 5.62 0.84
C ASP A 136 23.60 4.10 0.66
N HIS A 137 23.46 3.34 1.74
CA HIS A 137 23.44 1.87 1.68
C HIS A 137 22.27 1.30 0.85
N LEU A 138 21.09 1.92 0.92
CA LEU A 138 19.93 1.47 0.17
C LEU A 138 20.02 1.85 -1.30
N VAL A 139 20.62 2.99 -1.61
CA VAL A 139 20.90 3.42 -2.99
C VAL A 139 21.88 2.44 -3.66
N TYR A 140 22.90 1.99 -2.95
CA TYR A 140 23.85 0.98 -3.45
C TYR A 140 23.14 -0.34 -3.79
N PHE A 141 22.23 -0.79 -2.95
CA PHE A 141 21.48 -2.03 -3.17
C PHE A 141 20.59 -1.98 -4.41
N THR A 142 19.99 -0.80 -4.68
CA THR A 142 19.11 -0.61 -5.83
C THR A 142 19.85 -0.31 -7.13
N THR A 143 21.06 0.24 -7.07
CA THR A 143 21.90 0.51 -8.27
C THR A 143 22.78 -0.65 -8.70
N ALA A 144 23.04 -1.62 -7.81
CA ALA A 144 23.79 -2.85 -8.12
C ALA A 144 22.99 -3.89 -8.92
N PHE A 145 21.67 -3.69 -9.02
CA PHE A 145 20.74 -4.51 -9.78
C PHE A 145 20.08 -3.66 -10.89
#